data_070eafbb4d7f966b301caf62818bca78
#
_entry.id   070eafbb4d7f966b301caf62818bca78
#
_cell.length_a   1.000
_cell.length_b   1.000
_cell.length_c   1.000
_cell.angle_alpha   90.00
_cell.angle_beta   90.00
_cell.angle_gamma   90.00
#
_symmetry.space_group_name_H-M   'P 1'
#
loop_
_entity.id
_entity.type
_entity.pdbx_description
1 polymer ?
#
loop_
_entity_poly.entity_id
_entity_poly.type
_entity_poly.pdbx_seq_one_letter_code
_entity_poly.pdbx_strand_id
1 'polypeptide(L)'
;MAVPMSEIVRLHASSGTTGKPIVVGYTRKDLGIWAEVVARCLTAYGLTKNDSVQVSYGYGMFTGGLGAHAGVENIGGTVIPMSSGNTQKQIQLMHDFGAKGLACTPSYALYLAETIHQSGIPLEEFQLRVGAFGAEPWTENMRKELETKLNIKAYDIYGLTEICGPGVGGECECQNGTHLWEDHFFPEIVDPNTLQPVEPGQVGELVFTTLTKEGM
;
A
#
# COMPACT_ATOMS: atom_id res chain seq x y z
N MET A 1 -16.89 2.88 17.86
CA MET A 1 -17.22 3.31 16.49
C MET A 1 -18.10 4.55 16.56
N ALA A 2 -17.84 5.54 15.75
CA ALA A 2 -18.56 6.80 15.73
C ALA A 2 -19.93 6.71 15.03
N VAL A 3 -20.19 5.64 14.30
CA VAL A 3 -21.46 5.36 13.61
C VAL A 3 -22.05 4.02 14.07
N PRO A 4 -23.39 3.83 13.94
CA PRO A 4 -24.03 2.54 14.26
C PRO A 4 -23.50 1.39 13.39
N MET A 5 -23.49 0.17 13.93
CA MET A 5 -23.07 -1.03 13.18
C MET A 5 -23.87 -1.27 11.90
N SER A 6 -25.10 -0.78 11.81
CA SER A 6 -25.95 -0.87 10.61
C SER A 6 -25.41 -0.06 9.44
N GLU A 7 -24.53 0.90 9.66
CA GLU A 7 -23.87 1.69 8.62
C GLU A 7 -22.49 1.14 8.23
N ILE A 8 -21.95 0.22 9.04
CA ILE A 8 -20.66 -0.42 8.76
C ILE A 8 -20.86 -1.55 7.74
N VAL A 9 -20.18 -1.46 6.62
CA VAL A 9 -20.25 -2.45 5.52
C VAL A 9 -19.02 -3.33 5.43
N ARG A 10 -17.93 -2.97 6.16
CA ARG A 10 -16.70 -3.77 6.23
C ARG A 10 -15.97 -3.54 7.55
N LEU A 11 -15.35 -4.60 8.06
CA LEU A 11 -14.46 -4.55 9.21
C LEU A 11 -13.05 -4.97 8.79
N HIS A 12 -12.06 -4.28 9.34
CA HIS A 12 -10.66 -4.66 9.29
C HIS A 12 -10.05 -4.65 10.69
N ALA A 13 -8.88 -5.26 10.83
CA ALA A 13 -8.15 -5.26 12.08
C ALA A 13 -6.65 -5.12 11.85
N SER A 14 -5.96 -4.46 12.74
CA SER A 14 -4.50 -4.41 12.77
C SER A 14 -3.92 -5.81 13.05
N SER A 15 -2.63 -6.02 12.75
CA SER A 15 -1.96 -7.31 12.96
C SER A 15 -1.93 -7.79 14.40
N GLY A 16 -2.09 -6.86 15.38
CA GLY A 16 -2.12 -7.20 16.79
C GLY A 16 -0.79 -7.68 17.38
N THR A 17 0.33 -7.39 16.72
CA THR A 17 1.68 -7.83 17.16
C THR A 17 2.06 -7.36 18.56
N THR A 18 1.47 -6.26 19.03
CA THR A 18 1.72 -5.65 20.35
C THR A 18 0.60 -5.88 21.36
N GLY A 19 -0.46 -6.62 21.02
CA GLY A 19 -1.60 -6.84 21.90
C GLY A 19 -2.86 -7.28 21.17
N LYS A 20 -4.03 -6.86 21.65
CA LYS A 20 -5.30 -7.14 20.96
C LYS A 20 -5.36 -6.34 19.65
N PRO A 21 -5.77 -6.97 18.54
CA PRO A 21 -5.98 -6.23 17.29
C PRO A 21 -6.96 -5.07 17.47
N ILE A 22 -6.62 -3.92 16.90
CA ILE A 22 -7.55 -2.80 16.81
C ILE A 22 -8.47 -3.07 15.63
N VAL A 23 -9.77 -3.10 15.90
CA VAL A 23 -10.80 -3.31 14.87
C VAL A 23 -11.34 -1.96 14.42
N VAL A 24 -11.36 -1.76 13.11
CA VAL A 24 -11.88 -0.53 12.48
C VAL A 24 -13.04 -0.86 11.55
N GLY A 25 -14.07 -0.03 11.59
CA GLY A 25 -15.22 -0.11 10.71
C GLY A 25 -15.08 0.83 9.51
N TYR A 26 -15.72 0.46 8.42
CA TYR A 26 -15.81 1.29 7.21
C TYR A 26 -17.26 1.39 6.76
N THR A 27 -17.74 2.60 6.58
CA THR A 27 -18.97 2.88 5.86
C THR A 27 -18.77 2.70 4.36
N ARG A 28 -19.82 2.77 3.57
CA ARG A 28 -19.69 2.76 2.10
C ARG A 28 -18.92 3.98 1.59
N LYS A 29 -19.09 5.12 2.25
CA LYS A 29 -18.33 6.35 1.92
C LYS A 29 -16.85 6.19 2.26
N ASP A 30 -16.52 5.61 3.43
CA ASP A 30 -15.14 5.34 3.82
C ASP A 30 -14.42 4.45 2.80
N LEU A 31 -15.10 3.42 2.29
CA LEU A 31 -14.53 2.56 1.26
C LEU A 31 -14.27 3.30 -0.06
N GLY A 32 -15.14 4.23 -0.44
CA GLY A 32 -14.95 5.08 -1.61
C GLY A 32 -13.75 6.01 -1.47
N ILE A 33 -13.61 6.67 -0.32
CA ILE A 33 -12.47 7.52 0.00
C ILE A 33 -11.18 6.69 0.01
N TRP A 34 -11.20 5.53 0.63
CA TRP A 34 -10.03 4.65 0.68
C TRP A 34 -9.58 4.20 -0.72
N ALA A 35 -10.51 3.78 -1.57
CA ALA A 35 -10.19 3.45 -2.96
C ALA A 35 -9.56 4.64 -3.71
N GLU A 36 -10.07 5.85 -3.46
CA GLU A 36 -9.59 7.08 -4.08
C GLU A 36 -8.17 7.45 -3.64
N VAL A 37 -7.85 7.45 -2.34
CA VAL A 37 -6.51 7.81 -1.86
C VAL A 37 -5.45 6.79 -2.30
N VAL A 38 -5.78 5.49 -2.35
CA VAL A 38 -4.89 4.48 -2.93
C VAL A 38 -4.70 4.71 -4.43
N ALA A 39 -5.76 5.06 -5.16
CA ALA A 39 -5.67 5.38 -6.58
C ALA A 39 -4.76 6.59 -6.85
N ARG A 40 -4.76 7.61 -5.99
CA ARG A 40 -3.82 8.74 -6.06
C ARG A 40 -2.37 8.27 -5.96
N CYS A 41 -2.05 7.39 -4.99
CA CYS A 41 -0.72 6.81 -4.87
C CYS A 41 -0.32 6.06 -6.15
N LEU A 42 -1.16 5.13 -6.61
CA LEU A 42 -0.88 4.32 -7.79
C LEU A 42 -0.71 5.17 -9.06
N THR A 43 -1.50 6.24 -9.19
CA THR A 43 -1.38 7.22 -10.29
C THR A 43 -0.07 8.00 -10.20
N ALA A 44 0.35 8.41 -9.01
CA ALA A 44 1.64 9.07 -8.79
C ALA A 44 2.83 8.17 -9.14
N TYR A 45 2.67 6.84 -9.02
CA TYR A 45 3.66 5.85 -9.48
C TYR A 45 3.61 5.59 -11.00
N GLY A 46 2.72 6.26 -11.72
CA GLY A 46 2.56 6.15 -13.16
C GLY A 46 1.71 4.97 -13.62
N LEU A 47 0.93 4.34 -12.74
CA LEU A 47 -0.07 3.34 -13.14
C LEU A 47 -1.33 4.00 -13.70
N THR A 48 -1.96 3.35 -14.66
CA THR A 48 -3.11 3.85 -15.41
C THR A 48 -4.17 2.77 -15.60
N LYS A 49 -5.30 3.13 -16.17
CA LYS A 49 -6.38 2.19 -16.54
C LYS A 49 -5.96 1.09 -17.53
N ASN A 50 -4.81 1.24 -18.18
CA ASN A 50 -4.30 0.25 -19.16
C ASN A 50 -3.35 -0.76 -18.54
N ASP A 51 -3.16 -0.70 -17.22
CA ASP A 51 -2.20 -1.53 -16.50
C ASP A 51 -2.88 -2.63 -15.69
N SER A 52 -2.26 -3.81 -15.68
CA SER A 52 -2.60 -4.90 -14.76
C SER A 52 -1.68 -4.84 -13.55
N VAL A 53 -2.24 -4.96 -12.35
CA VAL A 53 -1.50 -4.91 -11.09
C VAL A 53 -1.74 -6.19 -10.30
N GLN A 54 -0.67 -6.90 -10.00
CA GLN A 54 -0.72 -8.06 -9.12
C GLN A 54 -0.71 -7.60 -7.67
N VAL A 55 -1.77 -7.98 -6.94
CA VAL A 55 -1.92 -7.69 -5.51
C VAL A 55 -1.58 -8.96 -4.73
N SER A 56 -0.40 -8.94 -4.12
CA SER A 56 0.20 -10.05 -3.36
C SER A 56 0.20 -9.79 -1.84
N TYR A 57 -0.57 -8.81 -1.38
CA TYR A 57 -0.95 -8.68 0.02
C TYR A 57 -2.05 -9.68 0.40
N GLY A 58 -2.05 -10.16 1.64
CA GLY A 58 -3.12 -11.03 2.13
C GLY A 58 -4.50 -10.36 2.08
N TYR A 59 -5.48 -11.09 1.56
CA TYR A 59 -6.89 -10.71 1.59
C TYR A 59 -7.54 -11.25 2.87
N GLY A 60 -8.03 -10.38 3.73
CA GLY A 60 -8.62 -10.76 5.02
C GLY A 60 -8.83 -9.55 5.92
N MET A 61 -8.62 -9.73 7.22
CA MET A 61 -8.77 -8.63 8.20
C MET A 61 -7.71 -7.54 8.04
N PHE A 62 -6.53 -7.87 7.52
CA PHE A 62 -5.50 -6.89 7.18
C PHE A 62 -5.93 -6.02 6.00
N THR A 63 -5.58 -4.73 6.06
CA THR A 63 -6.08 -3.73 5.10
C THR A 63 -5.38 -3.76 3.74
N GLY A 64 -4.13 -4.27 3.67
CA GLY A 64 -3.25 -4.14 2.49
C GLY A 64 -3.86 -4.68 1.19
N GLY A 65 -4.38 -5.92 1.21
CA GLY A 65 -4.91 -6.57 0.01
C GLY A 65 -6.12 -5.85 -0.58
N LEU A 66 -7.16 -5.65 0.24
CA LEU A 66 -8.40 -5.01 -0.23
C LEU A 66 -8.23 -3.51 -0.53
N GLY A 67 -7.30 -2.83 0.15
CA GLY A 67 -6.98 -1.43 -0.16
C GLY A 67 -6.31 -1.28 -1.53
N ALA A 68 -5.24 -2.04 -1.78
CA ALA A 68 -4.56 -2.04 -3.07
C ALA A 68 -5.52 -2.45 -4.21
N HIS A 69 -6.32 -3.50 -4.00
CA HIS A 69 -7.35 -3.96 -4.93
C HIS A 69 -8.31 -2.83 -5.33
N ALA A 70 -8.94 -2.20 -4.34
CA ALA A 70 -9.90 -1.12 -4.58
C ALA A 70 -9.27 0.08 -5.30
N GLY A 71 -8.02 0.42 -4.98
CA GLY A 71 -7.28 1.50 -5.65
C GLY A 71 -7.03 1.20 -7.13
N VAL A 72 -6.63 -0.03 -7.46
CA VAL A 72 -6.43 -0.45 -8.86
C VAL A 72 -7.75 -0.42 -9.65
N GLU A 73 -8.84 -0.92 -9.08
CA GLU A 73 -10.16 -0.82 -9.73
C GLU A 73 -10.59 0.64 -9.91
N ASN A 74 -10.30 1.51 -8.94
CA ASN A 74 -10.67 2.92 -8.99
C ASN A 74 -9.94 3.71 -10.09
N ILE A 75 -8.69 3.36 -10.43
CA ILE A 75 -8.01 3.92 -11.61
C ILE A 75 -8.50 3.30 -12.94
N GLY A 76 -9.38 2.29 -12.88
CA GLY A 76 -9.85 1.54 -14.04
C GLY A 76 -8.87 0.47 -14.53
N GLY A 77 -7.84 0.13 -13.76
CA GLY A 77 -6.85 -0.90 -14.05
C GLY A 77 -7.38 -2.32 -13.79
N THR A 78 -6.62 -3.31 -14.22
CA THR A 78 -6.95 -4.72 -14.00
C THR A 78 -6.24 -5.26 -12.76
N VAL A 79 -7.00 -5.78 -11.80
CA VAL A 79 -6.43 -6.44 -10.62
C VAL A 79 -6.13 -7.92 -10.91
N ILE A 80 -4.94 -8.39 -10.52
CA ILE A 80 -4.61 -9.81 -10.40
C ILE A 80 -4.56 -10.13 -8.90
N PRO A 81 -5.67 -10.66 -8.30
CA PRO A 81 -5.83 -10.76 -6.85
C PRO A 81 -5.23 -12.06 -6.30
N MET A 82 -3.90 -12.10 -6.20
CA MET A 82 -3.17 -13.31 -5.82
C MET A 82 -3.20 -13.65 -4.33
N SER A 83 -3.36 -12.63 -3.47
CA SER A 83 -3.13 -12.79 -2.03
C SER A 83 -1.67 -13.15 -1.70
N SER A 84 -1.39 -13.54 -0.47
CA SER A 84 -0.06 -13.98 -0.04
C SER A 84 0.15 -15.49 -0.27
N GLY A 85 1.39 -15.92 -0.38
CA GLY A 85 1.77 -17.34 -0.53
C GLY A 85 1.72 -17.83 -1.98
N ASN A 86 1.92 -19.13 -2.18
CA ASN A 86 1.96 -19.81 -3.48
C ASN A 86 2.85 -19.11 -4.53
N THR A 87 4.09 -18.84 -4.15
CA THR A 87 5.04 -18.01 -4.89
C THR A 87 5.25 -18.44 -6.35
N GLN A 88 5.32 -19.75 -6.61
CA GLN A 88 5.49 -20.26 -7.98
C GLN A 88 4.31 -19.86 -8.89
N LYS A 89 3.07 -19.98 -8.36
CA LYS A 89 1.89 -19.57 -9.11
C LYS A 89 1.81 -18.06 -9.28
N GLN A 90 2.30 -17.29 -8.30
CA GLN A 90 2.38 -15.83 -8.42
C GLN A 90 3.28 -15.41 -9.58
N ILE A 91 4.44 -16.04 -9.71
CA ILE A 91 5.39 -15.78 -10.80
C ILE A 91 4.78 -16.16 -12.14
N GLN A 92 4.18 -17.34 -12.23
CA GLN A 92 3.52 -17.80 -13.44
C GLN A 92 2.43 -16.83 -13.90
N LEU A 93 1.52 -16.43 -13.01
CA LEU A 93 0.41 -15.53 -13.37
C LEU A 93 0.87 -14.10 -13.64
N MET A 94 1.93 -13.64 -12.95
CA MET A 94 2.58 -12.36 -13.22
C MET A 94 3.11 -12.31 -14.67
N HIS A 95 3.75 -13.39 -15.11
CA HIS A 95 4.22 -13.56 -16.46
C HIS A 95 3.06 -13.69 -17.46
N ASP A 96 2.16 -14.67 -17.26
CA ASP A 96 1.09 -15.01 -18.21
C ASP A 96 0.11 -13.86 -18.46
N PHE A 97 -0.18 -13.06 -17.43
CA PHE A 97 -1.06 -11.88 -17.53
C PHE A 97 -0.32 -10.58 -17.84
N GLY A 98 1.00 -10.61 -17.95
CA GLY A 98 1.80 -9.43 -18.25
C GLY A 98 1.60 -8.32 -17.22
N ALA A 99 1.70 -8.65 -15.92
CA ALA A 99 1.51 -7.68 -14.84
C ALA A 99 2.49 -6.51 -14.99
N LYS A 100 1.96 -5.27 -14.95
CA LYS A 100 2.74 -4.03 -15.03
C LYS A 100 3.12 -3.51 -13.64
N GLY A 101 2.29 -3.78 -12.64
CA GLY A 101 2.49 -3.39 -11.26
C GLY A 101 2.50 -4.58 -10.31
N LEU A 102 3.25 -4.46 -9.23
CA LEU A 102 3.29 -5.41 -8.11
C LEU A 102 3.04 -4.67 -6.81
N ALA A 103 2.03 -5.07 -6.05
CA ALA A 103 1.72 -4.55 -4.72
C ALA A 103 1.90 -5.65 -3.67
N CYS A 104 2.90 -5.53 -2.81
CA CYS A 104 3.22 -6.46 -1.73
C CYS A 104 4.14 -5.81 -0.69
N THR A 105 4.55 -6.56 0.35
CA THR A 105 5.61 -6.10 1.25
C THR A 105 6.96 -6.12 0.54
N PRO A 106 7.90 -5.19 0.86
CA PRO A 106 9.21 -5.15 0.22
C PRO A 106 10.03 -6.45 0.43
N SER A 107 9.93 -7.07 1.60
CA SER A 107 10.59 -8.36 1.86
C SER A 107 10.04 -9.49 0.96
N TYR A 108 8.73 -9.50 0.72
CA TYR A 108 8.14 -10.48 -0.20
C TYR A 108 8.51 -10.20 -1.66
N ALA A 109 8.64 -8.93 -2.04
CA ALA A 109 9.13 -8.56 -3.37
C ALA A 109 10.56 -9.06 -3.62
N LEU A 110 11.46 -8.97 -2.63
CA LEU A 110 12.80 -9.56 -2.73
C LEU A 110 12.74 -11.07 -2.90
N TYR A 111 11.91 -11.75 -2.13
CA TYR A 111 11.72 -13.20 -2.25
C TYR A 111 11.17 -13.61 -3.62
N LEU A 112 10.22 -12.84 -4.16
CA LEU A 112 9.73 -13.02 -5.54
C LEU A 112 10.85 -12.83 -6.56
N ALA A 113 11.66 -11.78 -6.43
CA ALA A 113 12.78 -11.51 -7.31
C ALA A 113 13.78 -12.68 -7.34
N GLU A 114 14.15 -13.20 -6.18
CA GLU A 114 15.04 -14.37 -6.09
C GLU A 114 14.43 -15.61 -6.73
N THR A 115 13.14 -15.83 -6.51
CA THR A 115 12.43 -16.99 -7.08
C THR A 115 12.26 -16.85 -8.60
N ILE A 116 12.06 -15.65 -9.14
CA ILE A 116 12.07 -15.37 -10.59
C ILE A 116 13.44 -15.75 -11.19
N HIS A 117 14.53 -15.29 -10.58
CA HIS A 117 15.88 -15.67 -11.04
C HIS A 117 16.13 -17.19 -11.05
N GLN A 118 15.52 -17.91 -10.09
CA GLN A 118 15.65 -19.38 -10.01
C GLN A 118 14.68 -20.12 -10.96
N SER A 119 13.64 -19.47 -11.45
CA SER A 119 12.63 -20.09 -12.31
C SER A 119 13.13 -20.44 -13.72
N GLY A 120 14.21 -19.78 -14.14
CA GLY A 120 14.75 -19.91 -15.50
C GLY A 120 13.99 -19.09 -16.55
N ILE A 121 12.95 -18.35 -16.17
CA ILE A 121 12.25 -17.42 -17.07
C ILE A 121 13.09 -16.14 -17.15
N PRO A 122 13.49 -15.68 -18.35
CA PRO A 122 14.22 -14.43 -18.50
C PRO A 122 13.45 -13.24 -17.94
N LEU A 123 14.12 -12.35 -17.22
CA LEU A 123 13.48 -11.18 -16.61
C LEU A 123 12.79 -10.27 -17.64
N GLU A 124 13.33 -10.23 -18.87
CA GLU A 124 12.82 -9.45 -19.98
C GLU A 124 11.43 -9.93 -20.48
N GLU A 125 11.02 -11.13 -20.13
CA GLU A 125 9.68 -11.65 -20.44
C GLU A 125 8.61 -11.13 -19.47
N PHE A 126 9.02 -10.64 -18.30
CA PHE A 126 8.10 -9.96 -17.38
C PHE A 126 7.89 -8.51 -17.80
N GLN A 127 6.65 -8.04 -17.68
CA GLN A 127 6.28 -6.68 -18.07
C GLN A 127 6.21 -5.72 -16.87
N LEU A 128 6.73 -6.13 -15.71
CA LEU A 128 6.74 -5.29 -14.52
C LEU A 128 7.52 -3.99 -14.77
N ARG A 129 6.97 -2.89 -14.28
CA ARG A 129 7.62 -1.58 -14.33
C ARG A 129 7.47 -0.77 -13.03
N VAL A 130 6.50 -1.14 -12.17
CA VAL A 130 6.19 -0.43 -10.93
C VAL A 130 6.01 -1.42 -9.79
N GLY A 131 6.66 -1.14 -8.65
CA GLY A 131 6.39 -1.77 -7.37
C GLY A 131 5.75 -0.76 -6.41
N ALA A 132 4.63 -1.11 -5.79
CA ALA A 132 3.99 -0.39 -4.69
C ALA A 132 4.18 -1.19 -3.40
N PHE A 133 5.16 -0.81 -2.60
CA PHE A 133 5.63 -1.57 -1.45
C PHE A 133 5.36 -0.83 -0.15
N GLY A 134 4.97 -1.55 0.90
CA GLY A 134 4.69 -0.98 2.21
C GLY A 134 4.31 -2.04 3.24
N ALA A 135 3.70 -1.62 4.32
CA ALA A 135 3.32 -2.42 5.47
C ALA A 135 4.48 -2.89 6.37
N GLU A 136 5.71 -2.59 6.00
CA GLU A 136 6.92 -2.80 6.82
C GLU A 136 7.96 -1.72 6.50
N PRO A 137 8.84 -1.36 7.45
CA PRO A 137 9.95 -0.45 7.18
C PRO A 137 10.93 -1.07 6.18
N TRP A 138 11.44 -0.26 5.26
CA TRP A 138 12.46 -0.67 4.32
C TRP A 138 13.44 0.48 4.02
N THR A 139 14.57 0.15 3.42
CA THR A 139 15.69 1.07 3.26
C THR A 139 15.96 1.40 1.80
N GLU A 140 16.68 2.50 1.55
CA GLU A 140 17.15 2.85 0.21
C GLU A 140 18.04 1.77 -0.42
N ASN A 141 18.79 1.00 0.38
CA ASN A 141 19.55 -0.13 -0.14
C ASN A 141 18.64 -1.24 -0.65
N MET A 142 17.55 -1.54 0.07
CA MET A 142 16.55 -2.50 -0.35
C MET A 142 15.80 -2.01 -1.60
N ARG A 143 15.52 -0.70 -1.70
CA ARG A 143 14.96 -0.09 -2.92
C ARG A 143 15.82 -0.37 -4.14
N LYS A 144 17.11 -0.05 -4.05
CA LYS A 144 18.08 -0.27 -5.14
C LYS A 144 18.18 -1.73 -5.54
N GLU A 145 18.15 -2.63 -4.56
CA GLU A 145 18.15 -4.07 -4.81
C GLU A 145 16.90 -4.53 -5.55
N LEU A 146 15.71 -4.10 -5.10
CA LEU A 146 14.43 -4.41 -5.76
C LEU A 146 14.38 -3.86 -7.18
N GLU A 147 14.74 -2.61 -7.38
CA GLU A 147 14.76 -1.97 -8.70
C GLU A 147 15.71 -2.69 -9.65
N THR A 148 16.88 -3.11 -9.15
CA THR A 148 17.85 -3.86 -9.97
C THR A 148 17.38 -5.27 -10.30
N LYS A 149 16.90 -6.02 -9.30
CA LYS A 149 16.51 -7.43 -9.46
C LYS A 149 15.23 -7.61 -10.27
N LEU A 150 14.30 -6.68 -10.22
CA LEU A 150 12.99 -6.76 -10.91
C LEU A 150 12.89 -5.84 -12.14
N ASN A 151 13.89 -4.98 -12.36
CA ASN A 151 13.89 -3.94 -13.40
C ASN A 151 12.64 -3.05 -13.36
N ILE A 152 12.32 -2.53 -12.18
CA ILE A 152 11.14 -1.70 -11.89
C ILE A 152 11.54 -0.37 -11.24
N LYS A 153 10.55 0.52 -11.08
CA LYS A 153 10.60 1.60 -10.08
C LYS A 153 9.84 1.17 -8.83
N ALA A 154 10.48 1.29 -7.67
CA ALA A 154 9.95 0.84 -6.38
C ALA A 154 9.53 2.04 -5.53
N TYR A 155 8.24 2.13 -5.23
CA TYR A 155 7.65 3.24 -4.47
C TYR A 155 7.12 2.77 -3.12
N ASP A 156 7.29 3.61 -2.11
CA ASP A 156 6.69 3.41 -0.80
C ASP A 156 5.22 3.85 -0.78
N ILE A 157 4.36 3.01 -0.22
CA ILE A 157 2.97 3.33 0.07
C ILE A 157 2.74 3.23 1.57
N TYR A 158 2.47 4.38 2.19
CA TYR A 158 2.28 4.51 3.62
C TYR A 158 0.81 4.39 4.02
N GLY A 159 0.59 3.79 5.18
CA GLY A 159 -0.72 3.76 5.83
C GLY A 159 -0.73 2.91 7.08
N LEU A 160 -1.81 3.01 7.84
CA LEU A 160 -2.04 2.23 9.05
C LEU A 160 -3.53 1.91 9.16
N THR A 161 -3.82 0.72 9.67
CA THR A 161 -5.20 0.20 9.80
C THR A 161 -6.08 1.14 10.63
N GLU A 162 -5.51 1.73 11.69
CA GLU A 162 -6.19 2.62 12.63
C GLU A 162 -6.77 3.86 11.94
N ILE A 163 -6.15 4.34 10.88
CA ILE A 163 -6.57 5.53 10.14
C ILE A 163 -7.42 5.14 8.93
N CYS A 164 -6.82 4.46 7.94
CA CYS A 164 -7.51 4.11 6.70
C CYS A 164 -7.00 2.81 6.05
N GLY A 165 -5.81 2.33 6.40
CA GLY A 165 -5.08 1.30 5.68
C GLY A 165 -4.03 1.92 4.75
N PRO A 166 -3.56 1.22 3.70
CA PRO A 166 -2.64 1.79 2.74
C PRO A 166 -3.26 3.00 2.02
N GLY A 167 -2.42 3.93 1.59
CA GLY A 167 -2.84 5.09 0.82
C GLY A 167 -3.09 6.35 1.63
N VAL A 168 -2.75 6.40 2.93
CA VAL A 168 -2.70 7.66 3.70
C VAL A 168 -1.69 8.61 3.06
N GLY A 169 -0.63 8.05 2.52
CA GLY A 169 0.34 8.77 1.71
C GLY A 169 1.12 7.84 0.79
N GLY A 170 1.85 8.41 -0.13
CA GLY A 170 2.71 7.71 -1.06
C GLY A 170 3.77 8.61 -1.68
N GLU A 171 4.80 7.99 -2.22
CA GLU A 171 5.85 8.71 -2.93
C GLU A 171 5.37 9.22 -4.30
N CYS A 172 6.23 9.91 -4.98
CA CYS A 172 6.11 10.25 -6.39
C CYS A 172 7.37 9.80 -7.14
N GLU A 173 7.50 10.18 -8.40
CA GLU A 173 8.66 9.84 -9.25
C GLU A 173 10.00 10.30 -8.68
N CYS A 174 10.02 11.30 -7.79
CA CYS A 174 11.23 11.78 -7.12
C CYS A 174 11.77 10.83 -6.06
N GLN A 175 10.97 9.90 -5.55
CA GLN A 175 11.34 8.93 -4.49
C GLN A 175 12.02 9.57 -3.27
N ASN A 176 11.60 10.78 -2.91
CA ASN A 176 12.20 11.60 -1.85
C ASN A 176 11.13 12.14 -0.89
N GLY A 177 10.62 11.28 -0.04
CA GLY A 177 9.57 11.58 0.92
C GLY A 177 8.16 11.25 0.44
N THR A 178 7.23 11.24 1.38
CA THR A 178 5.85 10.82 1.20
C THR A 178 4.93 12.03 1.08
N HIS A 179 4.12 12.09 0.04
CA HIS A 179 3.01 13.02 -0.06
C HIS A 179 1.84 12.51 0.78
N LEU A 180 1.24 13.39 1.56
CA LEU A 180 0.07 13.11 2.38
C LEU A 180 -1.17 13.79 1.77
N TRP A 181 -2.33 13.14 1.87
CA TRP A 181 -3.58 13.67 1.31
C TRP A 181 -4.31 14.48 2.38
N GLU A 182 -3.92 15.77 2.52
CA GLU A 182 -4.39 16.68 3.57
C GLU A 182 -5.89 17.01 3.50
N ASP A 183 -6.55 16.73 2.39
CA ASP A 183 -8.01 16.79 2.27
C ASP A 183 -8.73 15.68 3.03
N HIS A 184 -8.03 14.61 3.39
CA HIS A 184 -8.55 13.48 4.15
C HIS A 184 -7.86 13.26 5.49
N PHE A 185 -6.58 13.64 5.60
CA PHE A 185 -5.74 13.37 6.78
C PHE A 185 -4.99 14.65 7.17
N PHE A 186 -5.20 15.12 8.37
CA PHE A 186 -4.44 16.24 8.90
C PHE A 186 -3.20 15.71 9.65
N PRO A 187 -1.98 15.93 9.13
CA PRO A 187 -0.75 15.49 9.75
C PRO A 187 -0.23 16.55 10.71
N GLU A 188 0.27 16.11 11.85
CA GLU A 188 1.00 16.95 12.80
C GLU A 188 2.31 16.25 13.16
N ILE A 189 3.41 17.00 13.25
CA ILE A 189 4.67 16.50 13.80
C ILE A 189 4.87 17.13 15.16
N VAL A 190 4.85 16.32 16.21
CA VAL A 190 4.89 16.79 17.60
C VAL A 190 6.10 16.24 18.34
N ASP A 191 6.61 17.01 19.29
CA ASP A 191 7.59 16.50 20.25
C ASP A 191 6.89 15.51 21.21
N PRO A 192 7.38 14.26 21.33
CA PRO A 192 6.72 13.21 22.10
C PRO A 192 6.66 13.48 23.61
N ASN A 193 7.47 14.43 24.14
CA ASN A 193 7.47 14.77 25.56
C ASN A 193 6.55 15.93 25.87
N THR A 194 6.54 16.95 25.01
CA THR A 194 5.74 18.16 25.24
C THR A 194 4.40 18.13 24.56
N LEU A 195 4.20 17.24 23.59
CA LEU A 195 3.03 17.14 22.71
C LEU A 195 2.73 18.44 21.95
N GLN A 196 3.75 19.28 21.76
CA GLN A 196 3.64 20.50 20.98
C GLN A 196 4.19 20.30 19.58
N PRO A 197 3.64 20.96 18.56
CA PRO A 197 4.19 20.93 17.21
C PRO A 197 5.68 21.34 17.22
N VAL A 198 6.48 20.64 16.41
CA VAL A 198 7.89 20.98 16.21
C VAL A 198 8.04 21.93 15.01
N GLU A 199 9.14 22.68 14.99
CA GLU A 199 9.45 23.53 13.85
C GLU A 199 9.74 22.71 12.57
N PRO A 200 9.43 23.23 11.36
CA PRO A 200 9.72 22.55 10.12
C PRO A 200 11.19 22.10 10.01
N GLY A 201 11.41 20.85 9.65
CA GLY A 201 12.72 20.23 9.52
C GLY A 201 13.24 19.58 10.82
N GLN A 202 12.52 19.67 11.92
CA GLN A 202 12.81 18.92 13.12
C GLN A 202 12.16 17.55 13.11
N VAL A 203 12.75 16.59 13.81
CA VAL A 203 12.22 15.24 13.98
C VAL A 203 11.22 15.22 15.13
N GLY A 204 10.08 14.57 14.92
CA GLY A 204 9.04 14.39 15.93
C GLY A 204 8.19 13.17 15.64
N GLU A 205 7.17 12.96 16.45
CA GLU A 205 6.15 11.93 16.26
C GLU A 205 5.09 12.41 15.26
N LEU A 206 4.82 11.59 14.24
CA LEU A 206 3.80 11.88 13.24
C LEU A 206 2.42 11.44 13.75
N VAL A 207 1.56 12.42 13.96
CA VAL A 207 0.19 12.24 14.42
C VAL A 207 -0.78 12.55 13.28
N PHE A 208 -1.81 11.73 13.12
CA PHE A 208 -2.84 11.93 12.11
C PHE A 208 -4.22 12.14 12.75
N THR A 209 -4.93 13.14 12.26
CA THR A 209 -6.36 13.29 12.47
C THR A 209 -7.10 13.02 11.16
N THR A 210 -8.06 12.09 11.17
CA THR A 210 -8.90 11.86 9.98
C THR A 210 -9.96 12.94 9.89
N LEU A 211 -10.12 13.54 8.69
CA LEU A 211 -11.08 14.60 8.43
C LEU A 211 -12.39 14.09 7.86
N THR A 212 -12.36 12.97 7.18
CA THR A 212 -13.48 12.50 6.35
C THR A 212 -13.98 11.11 6.67
N LYS A 213 -13.23 10.33 7.47
CA LYS A 213 -13.62 8.97 7.85
C LYS A 213 -14.77 9.00 8.86
N GLU A 214 -15.82 8.23 8.59
CA GLU A 214 -17.03 8.14 9.43
C GLU A 214 -16.97 6.99 10.44
N GLY A 215 -16.37 5.87 10.07
CA GLY A 215 -16.34 4.61 10.82
C GLY A 215 -15.23 4.51 11.87
N MET A 216 -14.90 5.59 12.57
CA MET A 216 -13.88 5.61 13.64
C MET A 216 -14.41 5.07 14.97
#